data_ceb772ef338cbefcb67e82cf032187f6
#
_entry.id   ceb772ef338cbefcb67e82cf032187f6
#
_cell.length_a   1.000
_cell.length_b   1.000
_cell.length_c   1.000
_cell.angle_alpha   90.00
_cell.angle_beta   90.00
_cell.angle_gamma   90.00
#
_symmetry.space_group_name_H-M   'P 1'
#
loop_
_entity.id
_entity.type
_entity.pdbx_description
1 polymer ?
#
loop_
_entity_poly.entity_id
_entity_poly.type
_entity_poly.pdbx_seq_one_letter_code
_entity_poly.pdbx_strand_id
1 'polypeptide(L)'
;LATGALAPLHNRDFRFLLAGFAIGQMLMPLQFITQILWVQSTAPSNIWLILVAFIATSRGLGGLAFGLYGGALADRFNRKHLLQLILGLQVLTTSAIAGFMYLNLTGFVGFGAFFILTFLSSGLQSIDAPTRLAIVPDVLGQRLTPSGISLNQVSGQIAMPVAIMVTGIMIDQFGFSGAYGTTVIGYLLAMILIGLMRYAPSAQVQSQQSQPYG
;
A
#
# COMPACT_ATOMS: atom_id res chain seq x y z
N LEU A 1 30.14 2.14 -15.85
CA LEU A 1 29.01 2.99 -16.19
C LEU A 1 27.89 2.11 -16.73
N ALA A 2 27.06 1.58 -15.84
CA ALA A 2 25.92 0.76 -16.22
C ALA A 2 24.87 1.67 -16.88
N THR A 3 24.76 1.60 -18.21
CA THR A 3 23.77 2.31 -19.02
C THR A 3 22.62 1.39 -19.46
N GLY A 4 22.25 0.44 -18.64
CA GLY A 4 21.21 -0.54 -18.92
C GLY A 4 19.93 -0.32 -18.10
N ALA A 5 18.81 -0.91 -18.52
CA ALA A 5 17.51 -0.88 -17.82
C ALA A 5 17.60 -1.35 -16.35
N LEU A 6 18.59 -2.18 -16.01
CA LEU A 6 18.84 -2.71 -14.67
C LEU A 6 19.83 -1.88 -13.84
N ALA A 7 20.38 -0.78 -14.39
CA ALA A 7 21.32 0.08 -13.67
C ALA A 7 20.80 0.58 -12.30
N PRO A 8 19.50 0.91 -12.13
CA PRO A 8 18.96 1.31 -10.83
C PRO A 8 19.16 0.27 -9.71
N LEU A 9 19.24 -1.03 -10.05
CA LEU A 9 19.41 -2.11 -9.07
C LEU A 9 20.78 -2.12 -8.39
N HIS A 10 21.77 -1.37 -8.90
CA HIS A 10 23.07 -1.22 -8.21
C HIS A 10 22.97 -0.30 -6.98
N ASN A 11 21.94 0.58 -6.94
CA ASN A 11 21.70 1.42 -5.79
C ASN A 11 20.98 0.61 -4.68
N ARG A 12 21.58 0.56 -3.49
CA ARG A 12 21.04 -0.19 -2.35
C ARG A 12 19.69 0.35 -1.90
N ASP A 13 19.54 1.66 -1.81
CA ASP A 13 18.31 2.29 -1.32
C ASP A 13 17.16 2.10 -2.32
N PHE A 14 17.47 2.12 -3.62
CA PHE A 14 16.48 1.79 -4.64
C PHE A 14 16.01 0.34 -4.56
N ARG A 15 16.88 -0.62 -4.25
CA ARG A 15 16.46 -2.02 -4.04
C ARG A 15 15.48 -2.16 -2.89
N PHE A 16 15.70 -1.46 -1.78
CA PHE A 16 14.75 -1.46 -0.66
C PHE A 16 13.41 -0.80 -1.04
N LEU A 17 13.45 0.32 -1.77
CA LEU A 17 12.26 0.97 -2.26
C LEU A 17 11.46 0.07 -3.21
N LEU A 18 12.13 -0.57 -4.18
CA LEU A 18 11.53 -1.48 -5.15
C LEU A 18 10.94 -2.72 -4.46
N ALA A 19 11.66 -3.34 -3.53
CA ALA A 19 11.17 -4.50 -2.77
C ALA A 19 9.94 -4.13 -1.92
N GLY A 20 9.97 -3.00 -1.22
CA GLY A 20 8.81 -2.49 -0.48
C GLY A 20 7.62 -2.17 -1.38
N PHE A 21 7.85 -1.68 -2.61
CA PHE A 21 6.80 -1.47 -3.60
C PHE A 21 6.20 -2.80 -4.08
N ALA A 22 7.04 -3.77 -4.45
CA ALA A 22 6.60 -5.09 -4.89
C ALA A 22 5.73 -5.79 -3.83
N ILE A 23 6.15 -5.73 -2.56
CA ILE A 23 5.35 -6.23 -1.43
C ILE A 23 3.99 -5.52 -1.42
N GLY A 24 3.95 -4.19 -1.42
CA GLY A 24 2.70 -3.42 -1.41
C GLY A 24 1.75 -3.79 -2.55
N GLN A 25 2.30 -4.01 -3.76
CA GLN A 25 1.52 -4.45 -4.93
C GLN A 25 0.95 -5.87 -4.77
N MET A 26 1.62 -6.75 -4.03
CA MET A 26 1.09 -8.08 -3.70
C MET A 26 -0.02 -8.02 -2.64
N LEU A 27 0.07 -7.10 -1.68
CA LEU A 27 -0.90 -7.02 -0.59
C LEU A 27 -2.27 -6.52 -1.06
N MET A 28 -2.33 -5.65 -2.07
CA MET A 28 -3.57 -5.04 -2.57
C MET A 28 -4.59 -6.07 -3.09
N PRO A 29 -4.25 -6.99 -4.03
CA PRO A 29 -5.18 -8.03 -4.48
C PRO A 29 -5.55 -8.99 -3.36
N LEU A 30 -4.58 -9.37 -2.50
CA LEU A 30 -4.81 -10.26 -1.37
C LEU A 30 -5.87 -9.69 -0.43
N GLN A 31 -5.75 -8.42 -0.05
CA GLN A 31 -6.75 -7.74 0.78
C GLN A 31 -8.11 -7.69 0.11
N PHE A 32 -8.16 -7.29 -1.17
CA PHE A 32 -9.41 -7.10 -1.89
C PHE A 32 -10.18 -8.42 -2.06
N ILE A 33 -9.50 -9.47 -2.52
CA ILE A 33 -10.12 -10.78 -2.73
C ILE A 33 -10.58 -11.38 -1.39
N THR A 34 -9.73 -11.32 -0.35
CA THR A 34 -10.08 -11.85 0.98
C THR A 34 -11.29 -11.13 1.56
N GLN A 35 -11.40 -9.80 1.42
CA GLN A 35 -12.56 -9.03 1.86
C GLN A 35 -13.85 -9.45 1.16
N ILE A 36 -13.81 -9.63 -0.16
CA ILE A 36 -14.97 -10.08 -0.94
C ILE A 36 -15.43 -11.47 -0.51
N LEU A 37 -14.50 -12.42 -0.44
CA LEU A 37 -14.81 -13.80 -0.10
C LEU A 37 -15.29 -13.94 1.36
N TRP A 38 -14.73 -13.16 2.29
CA TRP A 38 -15.20 -13.13 3.67
C TRP A 38 -16.63 -12.60 3.75
N VAL A 39 -16.94 -11.50 3.09
CA VAL A 39 -18.32 -10.96 3.07
C VAL A 39 -19.26 -11.95 2.41
N GLN A 40 -18.87 -12.59 1.31
CA GLN A 40 -19.69 -13.59 0.64
C GLN A 40 -20.01 -14.79 1.55
N SER A 41 -19.04 -15.21 2.39
CA SER A 41 -19.21 -16.36 3.29
C SER A 41 -19.99 -16.06 4.56
N THR A 42 -20.03 -14.79 5.00
CA THR A 42 -20.60 -14.39 6.30
C THR A 42 -21.89 -13.60 6.20
N ALA A 43 -22.13 -12.95 5.07
CA ALA A 43 -23.33 -12.14 4.85
C ALA A 43 -24.54 -12.98 4.45
N PRO A 44 -25.77 -12.52 4.79
CA PRO A 44 -27.01 -13.14 4.32
C PRO A 44 -27.07 -13.19 2.79
N SER A 45 -27.60 -14.31 2.26
CA SER A 45 -27.63 -14.58 0.81
C SER A 45 -28.37 -13.54 -0.04
N ASN A 46 -29.28 -12.80 0.56
CA ASN A 46 -30.07 -11.76 -0.10
C ASN A 46 -29.36 -10.40 -0.24
N ILE A 47 -28.30 -10.14 0.54
CA ILE A 47 -27.62 -8.82 0.58
C ILE A 47 -26.11 -8.86 0.31
N TRP A 48 -25.49 -10.04 0.20
CA TRP A 48 -24.02 -10.14 0.08
C TRP A 48 -23.48 -9.37 -1.14
N LEU A 49 -24.18 -9.36 -2.28
CA LEU A 49 -23.77 -8.60 -3.46
C LEU A 49 -23.75 -7.10 -3.19
N ILE A 50 -24.73 -6.59 -2.42
CA ILE A 50 -24.79 -5.18 -2.03
C ILE A 50 -23.59 -4.86 -1.12
N LEU A 51 -23.27 -5.72 -0.17
CA LEU A 51 -22.12 -5.53 0.73
C LEU A 51 -20.79 -5.59 -0.03
N VAL A 52 -20.66 -6.45 -1.05
CA VAL A 52 -19.47 -6.45 -1.93
C VAL A 52 -19.37 -5.14 -2.71
N ALA A 53 -20.50 -4.60 -3.21
CA ALA A 53 -20.51 -3.28 -3.84
C ALA A 53 -20.08 -2.17 -2.87
N PHE A 54 -20.45 -2.27 -1.58
CA PHE A 54 -19.96 -1.37 -0.53
C PHE A 54 -18.45 -1.45 -0.30
N ILE A 55 -17.83 -2.65 -0.41
CA ILE A 55 -16.36 -2.76 -0.38
C ILE A 55 -15.75 -1.93 -1.52
N ALA A 56 -16.21 -2.15 -2.76
CA ALA A 56 -15.69 -1.43 -3.92
C ALA A 56 -15.89 0.09 -3.80
N THR A 57 -17.06 0.51 -3.34
CA THR A 57 -17.39 1.93 -3.11
C THR A 57 -16.52 2.53 -2.02
N SER A 58 -16.35 1.86 -0.88
CA SER A 58 -15.50 2.33 0.23
C SER A 58 -14.05 2.48 -0.23
N ARG A 59 -13.54 1.52 -1.01
CA ARG A 59 -12.18 1.59 -1.57
C ARG A 59 -12.06 2.73 -2.58
N GLY A 60 -13.02 2.88 -3.48
CA GLY A 60 -13.03 3.96 -4.47
C GLY A 60 -13.09 5.34 -3.83
N LEU A 61 -14.00 5.55 -2.89
CA LEU A 61 -14.15 6.82 -2.17
C LEU A 61 -12.92 7.13 -1.31
N GLY A 62 -12.35 6.13 -0.61
CA GLY A 62 -11.12 6.30 0.15
C GLY A 62 -9.96 6.71 -0.75
N GLY A 63 -9.80 6.02 -1.89
CA GLY A 63 -8.79 6.36 -2.90
C GLY A 63 -8.94 7.77 -3.45
N LEU A 64 -10.15 8.20 -3.78
CA LEU A 64 -10.43 9.55 -4.27
C LEU A 64 -10.19 10.61 -3.18
N ALA A 65 -10.75 10.41 -1.99
CA ALA A 65 -10.67 11.40 -0.91
C ALA A 65 -9.24 11.70 -0.49
N PHE A 66 -8.41 10.67 -0.37
CA PHE A 66 -7.02 10.83 0.08
C PHE A 66 -6.04 11.02 -1.09
N GLY A 67 -6.34 10.48 -2.28
CA GLY A 67 -5.49 10.61 -3.46
C GLY A 67 -5.29 12.05 -3.91
N LEU A 68 -6.33 12.89 -3.78
CA LEU A 68 -6.26 14.33 -4.08
C LEU A 68 -5.25 15.06 -3.19
N TYR A 69 -5.07 14.60 -1.96
CA TYR A 69 -4.15 15.19 -0.99
C TYR A 69 -2.77 14.52 -0.99
N GLY A 70 -2.64 13.32 -1.55
CA GLY A 70 -1.42 12.52 -1.49
C GLY A 70 -0.20 13.20 -2.09
N GLY A 71 -0.36 13.84 -3.25
CA GLY A 71 0.70 14.62 -3.88
C GLY A 71 1.13 15.81 -3.02
N ALA A 72 0.17 16.60 -2.54
CA ALA A 72 0.43 17.77 -1.69
C ALA A 72 1.09 17.38 -0.34
N LEU A 73 0.75 16.22 0.23
CA LEU A 73 1.41 15.71 1.42
C LEU A 73 2.87 15.30 1.13
N ALA A 74 3.11 14.60 0.02
CA ALA A 74 4.46 14.19 -0.39
C ALA A 74 5.40 15.37 -0.66
N ASP A 75 4.85 16.53 -1.04
CA ASP A 75 5.62 17.75 -1.27
C ASP A 75 5.91 18.53 0.02
N ARG A 76 5.03 18.43 1.03
CA ARG A 76 5.16 19.18 2.30
C ARG A 76 5.97 18.46 3.37
N PHE A 77 5.96 17.14 3.38
CA PHE A 77 6.59 16.33 4.41
C PHE A 77 7.83 15.59 3.90
N ASN A 78 8.71 15.23 4.83
CA ASN A 78 9.81 14.33 4.49
C ASN A 78 9.22 13.00 3.98
N ARG A 79 9.43 12.72 2.69
CA ARG A 79 8.85 11.59 1.96
C ARG A 79 9.08 10.24 2.63
N LYS A 80 10.27 10.03 3.24
CA LYS A 80 10.58 8.80 3.97
C LYS A 80 9.73 8.67 5.24
N HIS A 81 9.65 9.73 6.04
CA HIS A 81 8.84 9.72 7.26
C HIS A 81 7.35 9.61 6.95
N LEU A 82 6.88 10.28 5.91
CA LEU A 82 5.49 10.17 5.44
C LEU A 82 5.18 8.71 5.05
N LEU A 83 6.06 8.07 4.29
CA LEU A 83 5.89 6.68 3.88
C LEU A 83 5.91 5.71 5.08
N GLN A 84 6.78 5.93 6.06
CA GLN A 84 6.80 5.14 7.29
C GLN A 84 5.51 5.31 8.11
N LEU A 85 5.00 6.54 8.20
CA LEU A 85 3.73 6.82 8.88
C LEU A 85 2.56 6.10 8.18
N ILE A 86 2.49 6.19 6.85
CA ILE A 86 1.46 5.51 6.05
C ILE A 86 1.51 4.00 6.27
N LEU A 87 2.70 3.40 6.21
CA LEU A 87 2.88 1.96 6.43
C LEU A 87 2.51 1.55 7.86
N GLY A 88 2.85 2.36 8.86
CA GLY A 88 2.44 2.13 10.25
C GLY A 88 0.92 2.19 10.43
N LEU A 89 0.25 3.17 9.82
CA LEU A 89 -1.21 3.26 9.81
C LEU A 89 -1.85 2.10 9.05
N GLN A 90 -1.22 1.62 7.96
CA GLN A 90 -1.66 0.41 7.25
C GLN A 90 -1.56 -0.84 8.13
N VAL A 91 -0.50 -1.00 8.90
CA VAL A 91 -0.39 -2.09 9.89
C VAL A 91 -1.57 -2.04 10.88
N LEU A 92 -1.90 -0.87 11.42
CA LEU A 92 -2.99 -0.71 12.38
C LEU A 92 -4.37 -1.01 11.75
N THR A 93 -4.69 -0.41 10.61
CA THR A 93 -5.98 -0.61 9.93
C THR A 93 -6.14 -2.05 9.47
N THR A 94 -5.08 -2.65 8.94
CA THR A 94 -5.08 -4.04 8.47
C THR A 94 -5.23 -5.02 9.64
N SER A 95 -4.55 -4.78 10.76
CA SER A 95 -4.69 -5.59 11.97
C SER A 95 -6.12 -5.50 12.54
N ALA A 96 -6.72 -4.31 12.52
CA ALA A 96 -8.10 -4.13 12.93
C ALA A 96 -9.06 -4.94 12.03
N ILE A 97 -8.91 -4.87 10.70
CA ILE A 97 -9.74 -5.65 9.76
C ILE A 97 -9.54 -7.16 9.97
N ALA A 98 -8.30 -7.63 10.16
CA ALA A 98 -8.02 -9.03 10.46
C ALA A 98 -8.72 -9.48 11.75
N GLY A 99 -8.71 -8.63 12.78
CA GLY A 99 -9.43 -8.84 14.04
C GLY A 99 -10.94 -8.93 13.85
N PHE A 100 -11.53 -8.06 13.03
CA PHE A 100 -12.96 -8.14 12.67
C PHE A 100 -13.31 -9.47 11.99
N MET A 101 -12.48 -9.92 11.06
CA MET A 101 -12.67 -11.22 10.40
C MET A 101 -12.51 -12.38 11.37
N TYR A 102 -11.53 -12.33 12.27
CA TYR A 102 -11.29 -13.36 13.28
C TYR A 102 -12.45 -13.49 14.27
N LEU A 103 -12.97 -12.37 14.77
CA LEU A 103 -14.07 -12.31 15.71
C LEU A 103 -15.45 -12.50 15.05
N ASN A 104 -15.50 -12.64 13.71
CA ASN A 104 -16.74 -12.74 12.93
C ASN A 104 -17.76 -11.64 13.30
N LEU A 105 -17.29 -10.41 13.45
CA LEU A 105 -18.15 -9.28 13.80
C LEU A 105 -19.03 -8.91 12.61
N THR A 106 -20.17 -9.59 12.53
CA THR A 106 -21.20 -9.41 11.49
C THR A 106 -22.36 -8.56 12.00
N GLY A 107 -23.30 -8.24 11.12
CA GLY A 107 -24.41 -7.37 11.45
C GLY A 107 -24.13 -5.90 11.09
N PHE A 108 -25.12 -5.03 11.30
CA PHE A 108 -25.07 -3.65 10.83
C PHE A 108 -23.87 -2.86 11.34
N VAL A 109 -23.57 -2.93 12.63
CA VAL A 109 -22.45 -2.23 13.25
C VAL A 109 -21.11 -2.83 12.80
N GLY A 110 -21.01 -4.17 12.74
CA GLY A 110 -19.80 -4.86 12.29
C GLY A 110 -19.43 -4.52 10.86
N PHE A 111 -20.35 -4.65 9.92
CA PHE A 111 -20.11 -4.28 8.53
C PHE A 111 -19.84 -2.78 8.36
N GLY A 112 -20.54 -1.91 9.12
CA GLY A 112 -20.28 -0.47 9.09
C GLY A 112 -18.85 -0.13 9.48
N ALA A 113 -18.35 -0.66 10.59
CA ALA A 113 -16.97 -0.46 11.03
C ALA A 113 -15.96 -1.06 10.04
N PHE A 114 -16.24 -2.24 9.49
CA PHE A 114 -15.42 -2.87 8.45
C PHE A 114 -15.28 -1.97 7.20
N PHE A 115 -16.36 -1.36 6.73
CA PHE A 115 -16.32 -0.45 5.57
C PHE A 115 -15.55 0.84 5.86
N ILE A 116 -15.68 1.40 7.06
CA ILE A 116 -14.89 2.56 7.48
C ILE A 116 -13.39 2.22 7.48
N LEU A 117 -13.00 1.08 8.05
CA LEU A 117 -11.60 0.63 8.03
C LEU A 117 -11.09 0.37 6.61
N THR A 118 -11.94 -0.19 5.73
CA THR A 118 -11.62 -0.40 4.32
C THR A 118 -11.42 0.92 3.59
N PHE A 119 -12.27 1.91 3.84
CA PHE A 119 -12.14 3.28 3.32
C PHE A 119 -10.81 3.91 3.75
N LEU A 120 -10.47 3.85 5.04
CA LEU A 120 -9.21 4.39 5.58
C LEU A 120 -7.99 3.67 4.98
N SER A 121 -8.00 2.34 4.93
CA SER A 121 -6.90 1.55 4.36
C SER A 121 -6.68 1.90 2.88
N SER A 122 -7.76 2.01 2.10
CA SER A 122 -7.66 2.40 0.68
C SER A 122 -7.15 3.83 0.50
N GLY A 123 -7.59 4.75 1.36
CA GLY A 123 -7.09 6.11 1.39
C GLY A 123 -5.57 6.17 1.63
N LEU A 124 -5.08 5.42 2.61
CA LEU A 124 -3.65 5.33 2.88
C LEU A 124 -2.86 4.75 1.70
N GLN A 125 -3.40 3.72 1.03
CA GLN A 125 -2.79 3.15 -0.18
C GLN A 125 -2.68 4.18 -1.32
N SER A 126 -3.65 5.07 -1.46
CA SER A 126 -3.64 6.09 -2.52
C SER A 126 -2.58 7.18 -2.31
N ILE A 127 -2.12 7.39 -1.07
CA ILE A 127 -1.01 8.30 -0.76
C ILE A 127 0.34 7.58 -0.91
N ASP A 128 0.40 6.26 -0.65
CA ASP A 128 1.64 5.47 -0.69
C ASP A 128 2.30 5.51 -2.09
N ALA A 129 1.54 5.25 -3.15
CA ALA A 129 2.08 5.16 -4.51
C ALA A 129 2.76 6.45 -5.01
N PRO A 130 2.13 7.64 -4.95
CA PRO A 130 2.79 8.88 -5.36
C PRO A 130 3.98 9.23 -4.46
N THR A 131 3.91 8.94 -3.15
CA THR A 131 5.02 9.18 -2.23
C THR A 131 6.25 8.35 -2.60
N ARG A 132 6.08 7.07 -2.95
CA ARG A 132 7.17 6.20 -3.43
C ARG A 132 7.76 6.69 -4.73
N LEU A 133 6.93 7.06 -5.70
CA LEU A 133 7.39 7.58 -6.99
C LEU A 133 8.19 8.89 -6.82
N ALA A 134 7.79 9.73 -5.87
CA ALA A 134 8.52 10.97 -5.56
C ALA A 134 9.91 10.73 -4.95
N ILE A 135 10.17 9.58 -4.31
CA ILE A 135 11.49 9.20 -3.77
C ILE A 135 12.44 8.72 -4.87
N VAL A 136 11.94 8.17 -5.99
CA VAL A 136 12.78 7.59 -7.05
C VAL A 136 13.85 8.55 -7.59
N PRO A 137 13.52 9.80 -7.99
CA PRO A 137 14.52 10.75 -8.46
C PRO A 137 15.53 11.15 -7.38
N ASP A 138 15.12 11.20 -6.12
CA ASP A 138 16.00 11.55 -5.01
C ASP A 138 17.06 10.46 -4.77
N VAL A 139 16.70 9.19 -4.97
CA VAL A 139 17.59 8.03 -4.75
C VAL A 139 18.47 7.76 -5.98
N LEU A 140 17.93 7.89 -7.18
CA LEU A 140 18.61 7.50 -8.43
C LEU A 140 19.22 8.68 -9.19
N GLY A 141 18.82 9.91 -8.88
CA GLY A 141 19.12 11.09 -9.70
C GLY A 141 18.33 11.09 -11.02
N GLN A 142 18.28 12.26 -11.68
CA GLN A 142 17.47 12.52 -12.87
C GLN A 142 17.72 11.51 -14.02
N ARG A 143 18.97 11.11 -14.21
CA ARG A 143 19.39 10.23 -15.33
C ARG A 143 18.79 8.83 -15.25
N LEU A 144 18.68 8.23 -14.07
CA LEU A 144 18.20 6.86 -13.87
C LEU A 144 16.73 6.78 -13.45
N THR A 145 16.08 7.92 -13.19
CA THR A 145 14.68 8.00 -12.82
C THR A 145 13.73 7.27 -13.78
N PRO A 146 13.82 7.45 -15.12
CA PRO A 146 12.94 6.75 -16.05
C PRO A 146 13.06 5.22 -15.93
N SER A 147 14.30 4.70 -15.83
CA SER A 147 14.54 3.27 -15.65
C SER A 147 14.03 2.76 -14.30
N GLY A 148 14.16 3.57 -13.24
CA GLY A 148 13.63 3.24 -11.91
C GLY A 148 12.10 3.16 -11.91
N ILE A 149 11.41 4.10 -12.55
CA ILE A 149 9.95 4.08 -12.69
C ILE A 149 9.50 2.88 -13.51
N SER A 150 10.20 2.56 -14.61
CA SER A 150 9.89 1.38 -15.44
C SER A 150 10.03 0.09 -14.64
N LEU A 151 11.08 -0.05 -13.81
CA LEU A 151 11.28 -1.21 -12.95
C LEU A 151 10.15 -1.33 -11.90
N ASN A 152 9.71 -0.24 -11.29
CA ASN A 152 8.55 -0.25 -10.40
C ASN A 152 7.30 -0.75 -11.12
N GLN A 153 7.04 -0.27 -12.33
CA GLN A 153 5.88 -0.67 -13.13
C GLN A 153 5.91 -2.17 -13.46
N VAL A 154 7.05 -2.67 -13.95
CA VAL A 154 7.23 -4.10 -14.25
C VAL A 154 7.07 -4.95 -12.99
N SER A 155 7.66 -4.52 -11.86
CA SER A 155 7.52 -5.20 -10.57
C SER A 155 6.05 -5.31 -10.15
N GLY A 156 5.25 -4.26 -10.29
CA GLY A 156 3.82 -4.27 -10.01
C GLY A 156 3.04 -5.24 -10.90
N GLN A 157 3.34 -5.26 -12.21
CA GLN A 157 2.70 -6.17 -13.17
C GLN A 157 2.98 -7.65 -12.88
N ILE A 158 4.18 -7.98 -12.41
CA ILE A 158 4.53 -9.35 -12.00
C ILE A 158 3.91 -9.69 -10.64
N ALA A 159 3.92 -8.76 -9.70
CA ALA A 159 3.42 -8.98 -8.34
C ALA A 159 1.92 -9.31 -8.31
N MET A 160 1.12 -8.72 -9.18
CA MET A 160 -0.33 -8.87 -9.18
C MET A 160 -0.80 -10.31 -9.47
N PRO A 161 -0.40 -11.00 -10.55
CA PRO A 161 -0.78 -12.39 -10.79
C PRO A 161 -0.29 -13.34 -9.70
N VAL A 162 0.95 -13.13 -9.22
CA VAL A 162 1.52 -13.92 -8.12
C VAL A 162 0.69 -13.75 -6.84
N ALA A 163 0.27 -12.52 -6.54
CA ALA A 163 -0.57 -12.23 -5.38
C ALA A 163 -1.92 -12.94 -5.44
N ILE A 164 -2.57 -12.97 -6.60
CA ILE A 164 -3.86 -13.66 -6.78
C ILE A 164 -3.69 -15.16 -6.49
N MET A 165 -2.64 -15.79 -7.03
CA MET A 165 -2.34 -17.19 -6.77
C MET A 165 -2.06 -17.46 -5.30
N VAL A 166 -1.22 -16.64 -4.67
CA VAL A 166 -0.87 -16.74 -3.25
C VAL A 166 -2.10 -16.54 -2.37
N THR A 167 -3.02 -15.64 -2.73
CA THR A 167 -4.24 -15.38 -1.97
C THR A 167 -5.09 -16.64 -1.79
N GLY A 168 -5.30 -17.41 -2.86
CA GLY A 168 -6.05 -18.68 -2.80
C GLY A 168 -5.41 -19.66 -1.82
N ILE A 169 -4.09 -19.85 -1.90
CA ILE A 169 -3.34 -20.73 -0.99
C ILE A 169 -3.44 -20.26 0.46
N MET A 170 -3.31 -18.94 0.69
CA MET A 170 -3.38 -18.39 2.05
C MET A 170 -4.75 -18.56 2.67
N ILE A 171 -5.82 -18.36 1.90
CA ILE A 171 -7.20 -18.55 2.39
C ILE A 171 -7.46 -20.03 2.69
N ASP A 172 -7.02 -20.95 1.84
CA ASP A 172 -7.18 -22.38 2.04
C ASP A 172 -6.47 -22.88 3.32
N GLN A 173 -5.24 -22.39 3.55
CA GLN A 173 -4.42 -22.86 4.67
C GLN A 173 -4.72 -22.17 6.00
N PHE A 174 -5.01 -20.88 5.99
CA PHE A 174 -5.10 -20.05 7.20
C PHE A 174 -6.49 -19.42 7.41
N GLY A 175 -7.45 -19.68 6.52
CA GLY A 175 -8.75 -19.02 6.52
C GLY A 175 -8.66 -17.53 6.17
N PHE A 176 -9.80 -16.83 6.20
CA PHE A 176 -9.86 -15.41 5.81
C PHE A 176 -9.07 -14.49 6.76
N SER A 177 -9.22 -14.68 8.05
CA SER A 177 -8.53 -13.87 9.07
C SER A 177 -7.02 -14.08 9.03
N GLY A 178 -6.55 -15.33 8.85
CA GLY A 178 -5.14 -15.64 8.73
C GLY A 178 -4.54 -15.10 7.43
N ALA A 179 -5.22 -15.31 6.30
CA ALA A 179 -4.80 -14.75 5.01
C ALA A 179 -4.72 -13.21 5.05
N TYR A 180 -5.71 -12.56 5.65
CA TYR A 180 -5.66 -11.10 5.84
C TYR A 180 -4.55 -10.70 6.82
N GLY A 181 -4.30 -11.48 7.86
CA GLY A 181 -3.21 -11.28 8.83
C GLY A 181 -1.82 -11.33 8.19
N THR A 182 -1.62 -12.12 7.11
CA THR A 182 -0.33 -12.12 6.38
C THR A 182 -0.01 -10.75 5.76
N THR A 183 -1.03 -9.95 5.46
CA THR A 183 -0.82 -8.58 4.94
C THR A 183 -0.23 -7.65 6.00
N VAL A 184 -0.51 -7.89 7.28
CA VAL A 184 0.13 -7.14 8.40
C VAL A 184 1.64 -7.38 8.38
N ILE A 185 2.07 -8.64 8.22
CA ILE A 185 3.48 -9.00 8.11
C ILE A 185 4.10 -8.33 6.88
N GLY A 186 3.40 -8.33 5.76
CA GLY A 186 3.85 -7.66 4.53
C GLY A 186 4.08 -6.15 4.72
N TYR A 187 3.16 -5.45 5.38
CA TYR A 187 3.34 -4.02 5.68
C TYR A 187 4.46 -3.77 6.69
N LEU A 188 4.62 -4.63 7.70
CA LEU A 188 5.75 -4.54 8.64
C LEU A 188 7.09 -4.72 7.90
N LEU A 189 7.19 -5.71 7.01
CA LEU A 189 8.39 -5.92 6.19
C LEU A 189 8.66 -4.70 5.29
N ALA A 190 7.64 -4.16 4.61
CA ALA A 190 7.79 -2.96 3.80
C ALA A 190 8.26 -1.77 4.65
N MET A 191 7.72 -1.59 5.86
CA MET A 191 8.12 -0.53 6.80
C MET A 191 9.58 -0.68 7.23
N ILE A 192 10.03 -1.91 7.54
CA ILE A 192 11.43 -2.21 7.88
C ILE A 192 12.36 -1.88 6.70
N LEU A 193 12.00 -2.32 5.47
CA LEU A 193 12.80 -2.05 4.27
C LEU A 193 12.98 -0.55 4.03
N ILE A 194 11.91 0.23 4.14
CA ILE A 194 11.97 1.69 4.02
C ILE A 194 12.79 2.32 5.18
N GLY A 195 12.69 1.76 6.38
CA GLY A 195 13.49 2.17 7.54
C GLY A 195 15.00 2.03 7.30
N LEU A 196 15.42 0.91 6.67
CA LEU A 196 16.82 0.60 6.37
C LEU A 196 17.43 1.44 5.24
N MET A 197 16.63 2.20 4.49
CA MET A 197 17.14 3.16 3.52
C MET A 197 17.93 4.27 4.20
N ARG A 198 19.12 4.57 3.67
CA ARG A 198 19.96 5.71 4.11
C ARG A 198 19.61 7.00 3.35
N TYR A 199 18.37 7.14 2.97
CA TYR A 199 17.86 8.26 2.20
C TYR A 199 18.05 9.58 2.96
N ALA A 200 18.78 10.51 2.34
CA ALA A 200 18.82 11.91 2.76
C ALA A 200 18.04 12.73 1.70
N PRO A 201 17.09 13.60 2.10
CA PRO A 201 16.41 14.48 1.14
C PRO A 201 17.43 15.31 0.38
N SER A 202 17.26 15.44 -0.93
CA SER A 202 18.12 16.31 -1.75
C SER A 202 17.99 17.76 -1.27
N ALA A 203 19.09 18.52 -1.32
CA ALA A 203 19.15 19.92 -0.87
C ALA A 203 18.08 20.83 -1.53
N GLN A 204 17.53 20.45 -2.67
CA GLN A 204 16.44 21.15 -3.36
C GLN A 204 15.11 21.10 -2.61
N VAL A 205 14.81 20.01 -1.90
CA VAL A 205 13.59 19.90 -1.07
C VAL A 205 13.73 20.74 0.20
N GLN A 206 14.93 20.80 0.77
CA GLN A 206 15.22 21.63 1.93
C GLN A 206 15.15 23.14 1.63
N SER A 207 15.56 23.58 0.44
CA SER A 207 15.48 24.99 0.05
C SER A 207 14.06 25.48 -0.22
N GLN A 208 13.15 24.60 -0.68
CA GLN A 208 11.73 24.94 -0.82
C GLN A 208 10.98 24.97 0.52
N GLN A 209 11.39 24.17 1.50
CA GLN A 209 10.81 24.18 2.84
C GLN A 209 11.27 25.37 3.69
N SER A 210 12.38 26.00 3.34
CA SER A 210 12.93 27.15 4.05
C SER A 210 12.52 28.51 3.49
N GLN A 211 11.73 28.59 2.42
CA GLN A 211 11.15 29.86 1.97
C GLN A 211 9.86 30.14 2.74
N PRO A 212 9.84 31.17 3.61
CA PRO A 212 8.61 31.63 4.24
C PRO A 212 7.67 32.16 3.15
N TYR A 213 6.41 31.81 3.25
CA TYR A 213 5.36 32.34 2.40
C TYR A 213 5.36 33.86 2.49
N GLY A 214 5.81 34.54 1.44
CA GLY A 214 5.61 35.96 1.25
C GLY A 214 4.19 36.27 0.77
#